data_d8368cbbff9260299a7b2a1c549b54e7
#
_entry.id   d8368cbbff9260299a7b2a1c549b54e7
#
_cell.length_a   1.000
_cell.length_b   1.000
_cell.length_c   1.000
_cell.angle_alpha   90.00
_cell.angle_beta   90.00
_cell.angle_gamma   90.00
#
_symmetry.space_group_name_H-M   'P 1'
#
loop_
_entity.id
_entity.type
_entity.pdbx_description
1 polymer ?
#
loop_
_entity_poly.entity_id
_entity_poly.type
_entity_poly.pdbx_seq_one_letter_code
_entity_poly.pdbx_strand_id
1 'polypeptide(L)'
;MNNRRHQFLITPYIIKEIGGIIMKKNHFYIALISLIIFIVYTILVKNVDTDNVGPNDSIVGFSHINNFFHNITSTNFLLYEVTDWAGIVPIIIGFIYGFVGLIQWIKRKNIFKVDSNILSLGIFYLMTLGVYIFFEYVVINRRPVLISGYLEASYPSSTTMLVLCFMITSINQTNKYCIKTQNRVILKIIQALFIIFMVIGRILSGVHWLTDIVGGIIISISLINIYLFFDLLISNYQKKLNIS
;
A
#
# COMPACT_ATOMS: atom_id res chain seq x y z
N MET A 1 -30.56 42.80 12.61
CA MET A 1 -29.32 42.67 11.81
C MET A 1 -28.41 41.47 12.19
N ASN A 2 -28.75 40.67 13.16
CA ASN A 2 -27.87 39.56 13.67
C ASN A 2 -28.06 38.21 12.99
N ASN A 3 -29.13 37.99 12.24
CA ASN A 3 -29.48 36.64 11.69
C ASN A 3 -28.70 36.30 10.39
N ARG A 4 -28.18 37.26 9.64
CA ARG A 4 -27.44 36.97 8.39
C ARG A 4 -25.99 36.58 8.63
N ARG A 5 -25.36 37.02 9.72
CA ARG A 5 -23.97 36.60 10.05
C ARG A 5 -23.90 35.14 10.47
N HIS A 6 -24.90 34.60 11.15
CA HIS A 6 -24.95 33.21 11.53
C HIS A 6 -25.16 32.27 10.33
N GLN A 7 -25.96 32.66 9.34
CA GLN A 7 -26.15 31.85 8.12
C GLN A 7 -24.88 31.76 7.26
N PHE A 8 -24.07 32.84 7.16
CA PHE A 8 -22.83 32.85 6.39
C PHE A 8 -21.72 31.99 7.00
N LEU A 9 -21.73 31.70 8.30
CA LEU A 9 -20.73 30.86 8.97
C LEU A 9 -21.13 29.38 9.01
N ILE A 10 -22.42 29.10 8.97
CA ILE A 10 -22.94 27.71 9.01
C ILE A 10 -22.73 26.99 7.66
N THR A 11 -22.87 27.69 6.54
CA THR A 11 -22.76 27.12 5.19
C THR A 11 -21.40 26.49 4.89
N PRO A 12 -20.24 27.16 5.15
CA PRO A 12 -18.92 26.55 4.91
C PRO A 12 -18.63 25.36 5.82
N TYR A 13 -19.14 25.38 7.05
CA TYR A 13 -18.98 24.28 8.00
C TYR A 13 -19.75 23.05 7.55
N ILE A 14 -21.02 23.22 7.17
CA ILE A 14 -21.88 22.14 6.66
C ILE A 14 -21.30 21.55 5.38
N ILE A 15 -20.83 22.38 4.44
CA ILE A 15 -20.18 21.90 3.19
C ILE A 15 -18.94 21.08 3.49
N LYS A 16 -18.13 21.51 4.45
CA LYS A 16 -16.92 20.78 4.87
C LYS A 16 -17.25 19.43 5.53
N GLU A 17 -18.28 19.39 6.35
CA GLU A 17 -18.76 18.17 7.02
C GLU A 17 -19.33 17.17 6.02
N ILE A 18 -20.21 17.63 5.11
CA ILE A 18 -20.76 16.82 4.01
C ILE A 18 -19.65 16.30 3.11
N GLY A 19 -18.67 17.15 2.72
CA GLY A 19 -17.51 16.76 1.94
C GLY A 19 -16.68 15.67 2.63
N GLY A 20 -16.47 15.78 3.94
CA GLY A 20 -15.78 14.76 4.74
C GLY A 20 -16.52 13.41 4.79
N ILE A 21 -17.86 13.45 4.90
CA ILE A 21 -18.69 12.24 4.89
C ILE A 21 -18.65 11.55 3.53
N ILE A 22 -18.73 12.32 2.43
CA ILE A 22 -18.67 11.79 1.07
C ILE A 22 -17.31 11.14 0.81
N MET A 23 -16.20 11.84 1.13
CA MET A 23 -14.85 11.30 0.96
C MET A 23 -14.66 10.00 1.73
N LYS A 24 -15.13 9.92 2.98
CA LYS A 24 -15.09 8.72 3.81
C LYS A 24 -15.85 7.55 3.16
N LYS A 25 -17.06 7.79 2.66
CA LYS A 25 -17.84 6.76 1.96
C LYS A 25 -17.13 6.27 0.70
N ASN A 26 -16.56 7.18 -0.09
CA ASN A 26 -15.85 6.83 -1.30
C ASN A 26 -14.65 5.92 -1.02
N HIS A 27 -13.81 6.24 -0.02
CA HIS A 27 -12.69 5.38 0.36
C HIS A 27 -13.13 4.01 0.83
N PHE A 28 -14.21 3.92 1.60
CA PHE A 28 -14.77 2.64 2.01
C PHE A 28 -15.22 1.79 0.82
N TYR A 29 -15.97 2.38 -0.13
CA TYR A 29 -16.43 1.64 -1.31
C TYR A 29 -15.28 1.25 -2.23
N ILE A 30 -14.30 2.12 -2.45
CA ILE A 30 -13.11 1.80 -3.25
C ILE A 30 -12.33 0.65 -2.60
N ALA A 31 -12.14 0.68 -1.28
CA ALA A 31 -11.48 -0.38 -0.55
C ALA A 31 -12.21 -1.72 -0.69
N LEU A 32 -13.54 -1.72 -0.52
CA LEU A 32 -14.36 -2.93 -0.63
C LEU A 32 -14.35 -3.49 -2.06
N ILE A 33 -14.56 -2.64 -3.06
CA ILE A 33 -14.57 -3.06 -4.47
C ILE A 33 -13.20 -3.61 -4.87
N SER A 34 -12.11 -2.92 -4.53
CA SER A 34 -10.76 -3.40 -4.85
C SER A 34 -10.37 -4.67 -4.10
N LEU A 35 -10.89 -4.87 -2.87
CA LEU A 35 -10.72 -6.13 -2.15
C LEU A 35 -11.48 -7.28 -2.84
N ILE A 36 -12.72 -7.05 -3.27
CA ILE A 36 -13.50 -8.04 -4.02
C ILE A 36 -12.78 -8.39 -5.33
N ILE A 37 -12.31 -7.38 -6.06
CA ILE A 37 -11.53 -7.57 -7.29
C ILE A 37 -10.27 -8.40 -7.01
N PHE A 38 -9.56 -8.12 -5.92
CA PHE A 38 -8.37 -8.86 -5.52
C PHE A 38 -8.69 -10.34 -5.22
N ILE A 39 -9.77 -10.60 -4.47
CA ILE A 39 -10.19 -11.98 -4.15
C ILE A 39 -10.55 -12.73 -5.44
N VAL A 40 -11.36 -12.13 -6.31
CA VAL A 40 -11.73 -12.72 -7.61
C VAL A 40 -10.48 -12.97 -8.46
N TYR A 41 -9.59 -11.98 -8.54
CA TYR A 41 -8.34 -12.10 -9.28
C TYR A 41 -7.46 -13.24 -8.73
N THR A 42 -7.33 -13.36 -7.41
CA THR A 42 -6.59 -14.45 -6.76
C THR A 42 -7.17 -15.83 -7.10
N ILE A 43 -8.51 -15.95 -7.10
CA ILE A 43 -9.19 -17.19 -7.51
C ILE A 43 -8.91 -17.50 -8.98
N LEU A 44 -8.95 -16.49 -9.85
CA LEU A 44 -8.65 -16.67 -11.27
C LEU A 44 -7.18 -17.08 -11.48
N VAL A 45 -6.23 -16.41 -10.80
CA VAL A 45 -4.80 -16.77 -10.87
C VAL A 45 -4.56 -18.22 -10.43
N LYS A 46 -5.33 -18.72 -9.47
CA LYS A 46 -5.16 -20.10 -8.99
C LYS A 46 -5.74 -21.16 -9.92
N ASN A 47 -6.78 -20.82 -10.71
CA ASN A 47 -7.62 -21.83 -11.38
C ASN A 47 -7.72 -21.68 -12.91
N VAL A 48 -7.33 -20.55 -13.47
CA VAL A 48 -7.48 -20.28 -14.91
C VAL A 48 -6.14 -20.40 -15.62
N ASP A 49 -6.14 -21.12 -16.74
CA ASP A 49 -4.98 -21.30 -17.61
C ASP A 49 -3.74 -21.76 -16.82
N THR A 50 -3.91 -22.85 -16.09
CA THR A 50 -2.87 -23.42 -15.22
C THR A 50 -2.06 -24.46 -15.98
N ASP A 51 -0.71 -24.34 -15.92
CA ASP A 51 0.22 -25.29 -16.50
C ASP A 51 1.52 -25.39 -15.69
N ASN A 52 2.30 -26.46 -15.90
CA ASN A 52 3.56 -26.75 -15.23
C ASN A 52 4.71 -26.00 -15.91
N VAL A 53 4.69 -24.67 -15.89
CA VAL A 53 5.69 -23.81 -16.56
C VAL A 53 6.74 -23.24 -15.60
N GLY A 54 6.56 -23.45 -14.29
CA GLY A 54 7.51 -22.98 -13.28
C GLY A 54 8.62 -23.99 -12.99
N PRO A 55 9.68 -23.57 -12.25
CA PRO A 55 10.75 -24.47 -11.82
C PRO A 55 10.19 -25.67 -11.02
N ASN A 56 10.85 -26.84 -11.15
CA ASN A 56 10.45 -28.09 -10.53
C ASN A 56 9.00 -28.49 -10.86
N ASP A 57 8.57 -28.23 -12.10
CA ASP A 57 7.21 -28.52 -12.59
C ASP A 57 6.11 -27.83 -11.74
N SER A 58 6.42 -26.69 -11.14
CA SER A 58 5.44 -25.93 -10.36
C SER A 58 4.33 -25.39 -11.24
N ILE A 59 3.09 -25.56 -10.76
CA ILE A 59 1.90 -25.10 -11.44
C ILE A 59 1.79 -23.56 -11.32
N VAL A 60 1.53 -22.90 -12.44
CA VAL A 60 1.38 -21.45 -12.56
C VAL A 60 0.08 -21.14 -13.26
N GLY A 61 -0.74 -20.28 -12.64
CA GLY A 61 -1.97 -19.79 -13.28
C GLY A 61 -1.70 -18.66 -14.25
N PHE A 62 -2.62 -18.44 -15.21
CA PHE A 62 -2.38 -17.56 -16.35
C PHE A 62 -1.05 -17.87 -17.05
N SER A 63 -0.78 -19.15 -17.22
CA SER A 63 0.49 -19.70 -17.70
C SER A 63 0.93 -19.07 -19.01
N HIS A 64 0.04 -18.94 -20.00
CA HIS A 64 0.36 -18.38 -21.31
C HIS A 64 0.83 -16.94 -21.23
N ILE A 65 0.11 -16.06 -20.52
CA ILE A 65 0.49 -14.65 -20.40
C ILE A 65 1.73 -14.47 -19.53
N ASN A 66 1.82 -15.22 -18.45
CA ASN A 66 2.97 -15.19 -17.55
C ASN A 66 4.25 -15.65 -18.26
N ASN A 67 4.19 -16.75 -18.98
CA ASN A 67 5.33 -17.27 -19.74
C ASN A 67 5.71 -16.34 -20.91
N PHE A 68 4.73 -15.76 -21.62
CA PHE A 68 5.00 -14.76 -22.65
C PHE A 68 5.78 -13.56 -22.10
N PHE A 69 5.34 -12.97 -20.98
CA PHE A 69 6.04 -11.84 -20.36
C PHE A 69 7.40 -12.24 -19.82
N HIS A 70 7.54 -13.40 -19.18
CA HIS A 70 8.81 -13.89 -18.67
C HIS A 70 9.83 -14.12 -19.79
N ASN A 71 9.40 -14.63 -20.95
CA ASN A 71 10.28 -14.81 -22.11
C ASN A 71 10.78 -13.48 -22.69
N ILE A 72 9.98 -12.41 -22.61
CA ILE A 72 10.40 -11.06 -23.07
C ILE A 72 11.36 -10.42 -22.06
N THR A 73 11.05 -10.48 -20.77
CA THR A 73 11.87 -9.81 -19.74
C THR A 73 13.14 -10.59 -19.43
N SER A 74 13.09 -11.92 -19.58
CA SER A 74 14.11 -12.84 -19.09
C SER A 74 14.40 -12.62 -17.60
N THR A 75 15.38 -13.33 -17.02
CA THR A 75 15.75 -13.13 -15.63
C THR A 75 16.98 -12.21 -15.53
N ASN A 76 16.83 -11.11 -14.80
CA ASN A 76 17.91 -10.16 -14.51
C ASN A 76 18.16 -10.12 -12.99
N PHE A 77 19.08 -10.94 -12.51
CA PHE A 77 19.41 -11.03 -11.09
C PHE A 77 20.00 -9.74 -10.52
N LEU A 78 20.77 -8.95 -11.31
CA LEU A 78 21.28 -7.66 -10.85
C LEU A 78 20.13 -6.69 -10.53
N LEU A 79 19.16 -6.60 -11.42
CA LEU A 79 17.98 -5.75 -11.20
C LEU A 79 17.11 -6.28 -10.06
N TYR A 80 17.03 -7.59 -9.90
CA TYR A 80 16.40 -8.22 -8.74
C TYR A 80 17.07 -7.77 -7.44
N GLU A 81 18.37 -7.94 -7.30
CA GLU A 81 19.14 -7.56 -6.11
C GLU A 81 18.98 -6.07 -5.79
N VAL A 82 19.13 -5.20 -6.80
CA VAL A 82 18.97 -3.75 -6.63
C VAL A 82 17.57 -3.41 -6.09
N THR A 83 16.51 -3.99 -6.66
CA THR A 83 15.13 -3.72 -6.20
C THR A 83 14.81 -4.41 -4.88
N ASP A 84 15.45 -5.51 -4.56
CA ASP A 84 15.29 -6.20 -3.29
C ASP A 84 15.90 -5.39 -2.14
N TRP A 85 17.16 -4.97 -2.28
CA TRP A 85 17.81 -4.07 -1.33
C TRP A 85 17.10 -2.72 -1.22
N ALA A 86 16.66 -2.14 -2.33
CA ALA A 86 15.88 -0.90 -2.31
C ALA A 86 14.53 -1.07 -1.58
N GLY A 87 13.99 -2.29 -1.50
CA GLY A 87 12.82 -2.65 -0.70
C GLY A 87 12.95 -2.37 0.81
N ILE A 88 14.18 -2.18 1.31
CA ILE A 88 14.44 -1.75 2.69
C ILE A 88 13.97 -0.30 2.93
N VAL A 89 13.99 0.58 1.91
CA VAL A 89 13.61 1.99 2.04
C VAL A 89 12.19 2.18 2.57
N PRO A 90 11.14 1.56 2.01
CA PRO A 90 9.78 1.61 2.58
C PRO A 90 9.73 1.15 4.04
N ILE A 91 10.47 0.10 4.38
CA ILE A 91 10.50 -0.44 5.75
C ILE A 91 11.10 0.58 6.73
N ILE A 92 12.22 1.22 6.35
CA ILE A 92 12.83 2.31 7.15
C ILE A 92 11.84 3.45 7.36
N ILE A 93 11.11 3.86 6.30
CA ILE A 93 10.08 4.90 6.41
C ILE A 93 8.99 4.48 7.40
N GLY A 94 8.55 3.23 7.36
CA GLY A 94 7.60 2.68 8.33
C GLY A 94 8.10 2.77 9.77
N PHE A 95 9.36 2.41 10.00
CA PHE A 95 9.99 2.54 11.31
C PHE A 95 10.09 3.99 11.79
N ILE A 96 10.41 4.95 10.89
CA ILE A 96 10.43 6.38 11.23
C ILE A 96 9.06 6.84 11.73
N TYR A 97 7.97 6.50 11.04
CA TYR A 97 6.62 6.86 11.51
C TYR A 97 6.22 6.11 12.78
N GLY A 98 6.61 4.85 12.92
CA GLY A 98 6.44 4.09 14.16
C GLY A 98 7.14 4.75 15.35
N PHE A 99 8.37 5.22 15.16
CA PHE A 99 9.15 5.93 16.16
C PHE A 99 8.52 7.30 16.52
N VAL A 100 8.02 8.04 15.52
CA VAL A 100 7.26 9.27 15.77
C VAL A 100 6.03 8.98 16.63
N GLY A 101 5.29 7.91 16.33
CA GLY A 101 4.14 7.49 17.13
C GLY A 101 4.50 7.13 18.57
N LEU A 102 5.60 6.40 18.76
CA LEU A 102 6.12 6.03 20.08
C LEU A 102 6.48 7.27 20.91
N ILE A 103 7.22 8.23 20.32
CA ILE A 103 7.57 9.49 20.99
C ILE A 103 6.30 10.26 21.39
N GLN A 104 5.31 10.36 20.50
CA GLN A 104 4.06 11.05 20.82
C GLN A 104 3.32 10.35 21.96
N TRP A 105 3.25 9.02 21.94
CA TRP A 105 2.60 8.23 22.99
C TRP A 105 3.27 8.45 24.36
N ILE A 106 4.60 8.33 24.42
CA ILE A 106 5.36 8.54 25.67
C ILE A 106 5.15 9.97 26.20
N LYS A 107 5.28 10.99 25.36
CA LYS A 107 5.13 12.39 25.76
C LYS A 107 3.72 12.73 26.23
N ARG A 108 2.70 12.20 25.55
CA ARG A 108 1.28 12.51 25.84
C ARG A 108 0.65 11.54 26.84
N LYS A 109 1.38 10.47 27.25
CA LYS A 109 0.97 9.44 28.22
C LYS A 109 -0.39 8.77 27.90
N ASN A 110 -0.88 8.90 26.67
CA ASN A 110 -2.14 8.34 26.23
C ASN A 110 -2.08 8.06 24.74
N ILE A 111 -2.31 6.80 24.33
CA ILE A 111 -2.26 6.39 22.93
C ILE A 111 -3.34 7.10 22.07
N PHE A 112 -4.52 7.38 22.65
CA PHE A 112 -5.60 8.10 21.96
C PHE A 112 -5.28 9.58 21.71
N LYS A 113 -4.22 10.12 22.31
CA LYS A 113 -3.70 11.46 22.06
C LYS A 113 -2.62 11.50 20.99
N VAL A 114 -2.16 10.35 20.49
CA VAL A 114 -1.27 10.28 19.31
C VAL A 114 -2.02 10.83 18.10
N ASP A 115 -1.34 11.53 17.21
CA ASP A 115 -1.96 12.13 16.02
C ASP A 115 -2.70 11.05 15.20
N SER A 116 -3.92 11.35 14.74
CA SER A 116 -4.77 10.40 14.02
C SER A 116 -4.07 9.71 12.84
N ASN A 117 -3.32 10.50 12.07
CA ASN A 117 -2.59 9.98 10.93
C ASN A 117 -1.48 8.98 11.30
N ILE A 118 -0.85 9.14 12.45
CA ILE A 118 0.18 8.20 12.95
C ILE A 118 -0.49 6.93 13.48
N LEU A 119 -1.60 7.05 14.21
CA LEU A 119 -2.36 5.89 14.65
C LEU A 119 -2.88 5.07 13.47
N SER A 120 -3.44 5.76 12.47
CA SER A 120 -3.93 5.12 11.24
C SER A 120 -2.82 4.41 10.48
N LEU A 121 -1.62 5.01 10.40
CA LEU A 121 -0.44 4.38 9.80
C LEU A 121 -0.02 3.13 10.56
N GLY A 122 0.00 3.17 11.89
CA GLY A 122 0.37 2.00 12.70
C GLY A 122 -0.55 0.81 12.42
N ILE A 123 -1.87 1.03 12.46
CA ILE A 123 -2.88 0.00 12.13
C ILE A 123 -2.67 -0.51 10.69
N PHE A 124 -2.51 0.40 9.75
CA PHE A 124 -2.32 0.09 8.34
C PHE A 124 -1.07 -0.76 8.08
N TYR A 125 0.07 -0.42 8.68
CA TYR A 125 1.30 -1.19 8.50
C TYR A 125 1.21 -2.59 9.12
N LEU A 126 0.53 -2.72 10.26
CA LEU A 126 0.23 -4.04 10.83
C LEU A 126 -0.68 -4.88 9.92
N MET A 127 -1.69 -4.26 9.30
CA MET A 127 -2.54 -4.95 8.32
C MET A 127 -1.73 -5.37 7.08
N THR A 128 -0.88 -4.50 6.55
CA THR A 128 -0.03 -4.80 5.39
C THR A 128 0.93 -5.96 5.69
N LEU A 129 1.55 -5.97 6.88
CA LEU A 129 2.39 -7.06 7.35
C LEU A 129 1.58 -8.36 7.52
N GLY A 130 0.35 -8.28 8.03
CA GLY A 130 -0.54 -9.43 8.14
C GLY A 130 -0.87 -10.05 6.79
N VAL A 131 -1.14 -9.24 5.76
CA VAL A 131 -1.36 -9.71 4.38
C VAL A 131 -0.08 -10.35 3.82
N TYR A 132 1.08 -9.73 4.03
CA TYR A 132 2.37 -10.31 3.63
C TYR A 132 2.56 -11.71 4.24
N ILE A 133 2.45 -11.84 5.56
CA ILE A 133 2.61 -13.11 6.27
C ILE A 133 1.59 -14.15 5.78
N PHE A 134 0.33 -13.74 5.57
CA PHE A 134 -0.72 -14.65 5.10
C PHE A 134 -0.33 -15.30 3.76
N PHE A 135 0.19 -14.54 2.80
CA PHE A 135 0.54 -15.08 1.49
C PHE A 135 1.90 -15.80 1.43
N GLU A 136 2.76 -15.63 2.43
CA GLU A 136 3.92 -16.50 2.61
C GLU A 136 3.50 -17.95 2.95
N TYR A 137 2.42 -18.11 3.73
CA TYR A 137 1.89 -19.43 4.08
C TYR A 137 0.86 -19.96 3.06
N VAL A 138 0.04 -19.09 2.47
CA VAL A 138 -0.97 -19.46 1.47
C VAL A 138 -0.41 -19.24 0.08
N VAL A 139 0.34 -20.22 -0.40
CA VAL A 139 1.00 -20.15 -1.71
C VAL A 139 -0.03 -20.28 -2.83
N ILE A 140 -0.10 -19.26 -3.70
CA ILE A 140 -0.95 -19.24 -4.90
C ILE A 140 -0.11 -19.60 -6.13
N ASN A 141 0.96 -18.84 -6.41
CA ASN A 141 1.98 -19.12 -7.42
C ASN A 141 3.35 -19.20 -6.76
N ARG A 142 4.26 -19.95 -7.38
CA ARG A 142 5.68 -19.96 -7.06
C ARG A 142 6.46 -19.14 -8.09
N ARG A 143 7.68 -18.70 -7.73
CA ARG A 143 8.50 -17.85 -8.60
C ARG A 143 8.87 -18.54 -9.92
N PRO A 144 9.10 -17.77 -11.00
CA PRO A 144 9.58 -18.30 -12.28
C PRO A 144 11.02 -18.82 -12.22
N VAL A 145 11.75 -18.48 -11.16
CA VAL A 145 13.15 -18.88 -10.97
C VAL A 145 13.43 -19.25 -9.52
N LEU A 146 14.45 -20.08 -9.31
CA LEU A 146 14.94 -20.40 -7.96
C LEU A 146 15.75 -19.22 -7.41
N ILE A 147 15.45 -18.81 -6.17
CA ILE A 147 16.22 -17.82 -5.45
C ILE A 147 17.15 -18.54 -4.46
N SER A 148 18.46 -18.38 -4.62
CA SER A 148 19.46 -19.10 -3.82
C SER A 148 19.22 -20.62 -3.75
N GLY A 149 18.68 -21.21 -4.82
CA GLY A 149 18.37 -22.63 -4.92
C GLY A 149 17.00 -23.04 -4.33
N TYR A 150 16.22 -22.11 -3.78
CA TYR A 150 14.91 -22.39 -3.19
C TYR A 150 13.77 -21.89 -4.08
N LEU A 151 12.68 -22.66 -4.11
CA LEU A 151 11.45 -22.30 -4.80
C LEU A 151 10.50 -21.59 -3.84
N GLU A 152 10.51 -20.26 -3.89
CA GLU A 152 9.74 -19.39 -3.01
C GLU A 152 8.31 -19.11 -3.51
N ALA A 153 7.43 -18.71 -2.59
CA ALA A 153 6.14 -18.11 -2.93
C ALA A 153 6.36 -16.80 -3.71
N SER A 154 5.47 -16.47 -4.65
CA SER A 154 5.61 -15.28 -5.47
C SER A 154 4.39 -14.36 -5.48
N TYR A 155 3.19 -14.91 -5.27
CA TYR A 155 1.93 -14.19 -5.35
C TYR A 155 1.36 -13.82 -3.97
N PRO A 156 0.84 -12.59 -3.81
CA PRO A 156 1.13 -11.40 -4.62
C PRO A 156 2.55 -10.89 -4.37
N SER A 157 3.14 -10.13 -5.31
CA SER A 157 4.48 -9.58 -5.11
C SER A 157 4.54 -8.70 -3.85
N SER A 158 5.18 -9.21 -2.80
CA SER A 158 5.31 -8.55 -1.50
C SER A 158 6.08 -7.24 -1.59
N THR A 159 7.17 -7.19 -2.36
CA THR A 159 7.94 -5.97 -2.59
C THR A 159 7.08 -4.89 -3.27
N THR A 160 6.30 -5.25 -4.29
CA THR A 160 5.38 -4.31 -4.96
C THR A 160 4.34 -3.79 -3.98
N MET A 161 3.73 -4.66 -3.18
CA MET A 161 2.74 -4.29 -2.19
C MET A 161 3.34 -3.36 -1.12
N LEU A 162 4.49 -3.70 -0.53
CA LEU A 162 5.14 -2.90 0.50
C LEU A 162 5.52 -1.52 -0.04
N VAL A 163 6.15 -1.46 -1.23
CA VAL A 163 6.54 -0.17 -1.85
C VAL A 163 5.32 0.72 -2.06
N LEU A 164 4.25 0.20 -2.67
CA LEU A 164 3.03 0.99 -2.91
C LEU A 164 2.40 1.44 -1.59
N CYS A 165 2.22 0.55 -0.63
CA CYS A 165 1.60 0.86 0.64
C CYS A 165 2.37 1.91 1.43
N PHE A 166 3.67 1.73 1.61
CA PHE A 166 4.47 2.61 2.47
C PHE A 166 4.82 3.92 1.78
N MET A 167 5.16 3.90 0.48
CA MET A 167 5.54 5.13 -0.22
C MET A 167 4.35 6.04 -0.50
N ILE A 168 3.18 5.50 -0.90
CA ILE A 168 1.98 6.33 -1.14
C ILE A 168 1.48 6.95 0.17
N THR A 169 1.48 6.20 1.27
CA THR A 169 1.13 6.77 2.57
C THR A 169 2.16 7.79 3.06
N SER A 170 3.45 7.59 2.77
CA SER A 170 4.50 8.57 3.03
C SER A 170 4.31 9.87 2.23
N ILE A 171 3.91 9.79 0.96
CA ILE A 171 3.54 10.97 0.15
C ILE A 171 2.44 11.79 0.86
N ASN A 172 1.43 11.12 1.42
CA ASN A 172 0.38 11.80 2.19
C ASN A 172 0.93 12.48 3.44
N GLN A 173 1.85 11.83 4.17
CA GLN A 173 2.48 12.40 5.36
C GLN A 173 3.40 13.58 5.04
N THR A 174 4.03 13.59 3.87
CA THR A 174 4.86 14.71 3.41
C THR A 174 4.10 16.04 3.42
N ASN A 175 2.79 16.04 3.20
CA ASN A 175 1.94 17.23 3.31
C ASN A 175 1.86 17.79 4.73
N LYS A 176 1.91 16.92 5.75
CA LYS A 176 1.75 17.29 7.16
C LYS A 176 3.08 17.70 7.81
N TYR A 177 4.16 17.01 7.46
CA TYR A 177 5.45 17.17 8.14
C TYR A 177 6.45 18.05 7.39
N CYS A 178 6.31 18.23 6.08
CA CYS A 178 7.19 19.09 5.32
C CYS A 178 6.63 20.52 5.20
N ILE A 179 7.26 21.49 5.91
CA ILE A 179 6.78 22.86 6.03
C ILE A 179 7.01 23.64 4.74
N LYS A 180 8.22 23.54 4.14
CA LYS A 180 8.56 24.29 2.93
C LYS A 180 7.91 23.67 1.70
N THR A 181 7.11 24.45 0.97
CA THR A 181 6.36 23.99 -0.21
C THR A 181 7.28 23.40 -1.29
N GLN A 182 8.42 24.01 -1.56
CA GLN A 182 9.39 23.54 -2.55
C GLN A 182 9.94 22.16 -2.18
N ASN A 183 10.39 21.96 -0.95
CA ASN A 183 10.91 20.68 -0.48
C ASN A 183 9.82 19.58 -0.52
N ARG A 184 8.56 19.97 -0.23
CA ARG A 184 7.42 19.04 -0.31
C ARG A 184 7.18 18.52 -1.71
N VAL A 185 7.25 19.38 -2.72
CA VAL A 185 7.10 18.97 -4.13
C VAL A 185 8.24 18.05 -4.55
N ILE A 186 9.48 18.44 -4.26
CA ILE A 186 10.66 17.64 -4.58
C ILE A 186 10.58 16.24 -3.95
N LEU A 187 10.26 16.17 -2.65
CA LEU A 187 10.14 14.89 -1.95
C LEU A 187 9.07 13.99 -2.56
N LYS A 188 7.92 14.54 -2.93
CA LYS A 188 6.85 13.76 -3.58
C LYS A 188 7.27 13.24 -4.95
N ILE A 189 8.00 14.05 -5.73
CA ILE A 189 8.51 13.62 -7.03
C ILE A 189 9.51 12.46 -6.83
N ILE A 190 10.45 12.59 -5.89
CA ILE A 190 11.40 11.53 -5.57
C ILE A 190 10.67 10.23 -5.16
N GLN A 191 9.70 10.34 -4.28
CA GLN A 191 8.90 9.19 -3.85
C GLN A 191 8.12 8.55 -5.00
N ALA A 192 7.53 9.34 -5.89
CA ALA A 192 6.80 8.84 -7.05
C ALA A 192 7.74 8.14 -8.05
N LEU A 193 8.91 8.73 -8.33
CA LEU A 193 9.93 8.12 -9.19
C LEU A 193 10.45 6.81 -8.59
N PHE A 194 10.64 6.77 -7.27
CA PHE A 194 11.05 5.55 -6.57
C PHE A 194 9.98 4.45 -6.72
N ILE A 195 8.69 4.75 -6.56
CA ILE A 195 7.60 3.78 -6.77
C ILE A 195 7.65 3.23 -8.19
N ILE A 196 7.76 4.11 -9.21
CA ILE A 196 7.81 3.72 -10.62
C ILE A 196 9.02 2.81 -10.87
N PHE A 197 10.20 3.21 -10.39
CA PHE A 197 11.43 2.43 -10.50
C PHE A 197 11.26 1.02 -9.89
N MET A 198 10.71 0.93 -8.70
CA MET A 198 10.54 -0.34 -8.00
C MET A 198 9.55 -1.27 -8.70
N VAL A 199 8.38 -0.75 -9.12
CA VAL A 199 7.37 -1.57 -9.80
C VAL A 199 7.86 -2.04 -11.15
N ILE A 200 8.43 -1.14 -11.98
CA ILE A 200 8.98 -1.50 -13.29
C ILE A 200 10.19 -2.43 -13.11
N GLY A 201 11.07 -2.14 -12.16
CA GLY A 201 12.22 -2.97 -11.86
C GLY A 201 11.83 -4.40 -11.47
N ARG A 202 10.76 -4.58 -10.69
CA ARG A 202 10.25 -5.92 -10.35
C ARG A 202 9.67 -6.65 -11.56
N ILE A 203 9.01 -5.95 -12.50
CA ILE A 203 8.56 -6.54 -13.77
C ILE A 203 9.77 -6.99 -14.59
N LEU A 204 10.74 -6.08 -14.80
CA LEU A 204 11.89 -6.33 -15.67
C LEU A 204 12.93 -7.27 -15.06
N SER A 205 12.92 -7.49 -13.74
CA SER A 205 13.81 -8.46 -13.09
C SER A 205 13.47 -9.92 -13.45
N GLY A 206 12.23 -10.19 -13.90
CA GLY A 206 11.78 -11.51 -14.29
C GLY A 206 11.74 -12.55 -13.15
N VAL A 207 11.82 -12.13 -11.88
CA VAL A 207 11.75 -13.04 -10.70
C VAL A 207 10.34 -13.17 -10.13
N HIS A 208 9.39 -12.47 -10.72
CA HIS A 208 7.95 -12.58 -10.45
C HIS A 208 7.20 -12.75 -11.76
N TRP A 209 6.10 -13.46 -11.72
CA TRP A 209 5.15 -13.46 -12.81
C TRP A 209 4.46 -12.10 -12.91
N LEU A 210 3.99 -11.73 -14.10
CA LEU A 210 3.22 -10.48 -14.28
C LEU A 210 2.00 -10.44 -13.36
N THR A 211 1.32 -11.59 -13.22
CA THR A 211 0.15 -11.73 -12.34
C THR A 211 0.44 -11.44 -10.87
N ASP A 212 1.64 -11.74 -10.38
CA ASP A 212 2.03 -11.47 -9.00
C ASP A 212 2.11 -9.97 -8.73
N ILE A 213 2.66 -9.22 -9.70
CA ILE A 213 2.81 -7.77 -9.60
C ILE A 213 1.45 -7.08 -9.69
N VAL A 214 0.60 -7.52 -10.63
CA VAL A 214 -0.79 -7.03 -10.74
C VAL A 214 -1.56 -7.30 -9.44
N GLY A 215 -1.43 -8.49 -8.86
CA GLY A 215 -2.01 -8.84 -7.57
C GLY A 215 -1.52 -7.91 -6.45
N GLY A 216 -0.22 -7.63 -6.40
CA GLY A 216 0.39 -6.69 -5.46
C GLY A 216 -0.16 -5.27 -5.60
N ILE A 217 -0.41 -4.81 -6.83
CA ILE A 217 -1.02 -3.48 -7.10
C ILE A 217 -2.47 -3.45 -6.61
N ILE A 218 -3.28 -4.46 -6.97
CA ILE A 218 -4.72 -4.49 -6.62
C ILE A 218 -4.91 -4.50 -5.11
N ILE A 219 -4.19 -5.35 -4.37
CA ILE A 219 -4.31 -5.40 -2.91
C ILE A 219 -3.83 -4.10 -2.27
N SER A 220 -2.80 -3.45 -2.81
CA SER A 220 -2.32 -2.16 -2.33
C SER A 220 -3.38 -1.06 -2.46
N ILE A 221 -4.14 -1.02 -3.55
CA ILE A 221 -5.25 -0.07 -3.73
C ILE A 221 -6.29 -0.25 -2.61
N SER A 222 -6.64 -1.50 -2.29
CA SER A 222 -7.57 -1.80 -1.19
C SER A 222 -7.03 -1.32 0.15
N LEU A 223 -5.81 -1.72 0.50
CA LEU A 223 -5.18 -1.39 1.78
C LEU A 223 -5.01 0.12 1.97
N ILE A 224 -4.57 0.85 0.94
CA ILE A 224 -4.40 2.31 1.00
C ILE A 224 -5.75 3.00 1.24
N ASN A 225 -6.84 2.54 0.59
CA ASN A 225 -8.15 3.12 0.81
C ASN A 225 -8.72 2.77 2.19
N ILE A 226 -8.42 1.60 2.74
CA ILE A 226 -8.70 1.27 4.15
C ILE A 226 -7.98 2.25 5.08
N TYR A 227 -6.69 2.53 4.83
CA TYR A 227 -5.94 3.52 5.60
C TYR A 227 -6.59 4.91 5.56
N LEU A 228 -6.95 5.41 4.37
CA LEU A 228 -7.57 6.72 4.21
C LEU A 228 -8.94 6.80 4.92
N PHE A 229 -9.70 5.71 4.88
CA PHE A 229 -10.96 5.60 5.61
C PHE A 229 -10.75 5.67 7.13
N PHE A 230 -9.79 4.92 7.68
CA PHE A 230 -9.48 4.95 9.10
C PHE A 230 -8.89 6.28 9.56
N ASP A 231 -8.03 6.94 8.76
CA ASP A 231 -7.50 8.26 9.09
C ASP A 231 -8.62 9.29 9.25
N LEU A 232 -9.62 9.28 8.36
CA LEU A 232 -10.80 10.12 8.48
C LEU A 232 -11.67 9.77 9.69
N LEU A 233 -11.81 8.47 10.02
CA LEU A 233 -12.57 8.02 11.20
C LEU A 233 -11.93 8.49 12.49
N ILE A 234 -10.65 8.20 12.68
CA ILE A 234 -9.91 8.50 13.91
C ILE A 234 -9.80 10.02 14.09
N SER A 235 -9.52 10.78 13.00
CA SER A 235 -9.49 12.24 13.03
C SER A 235 -10.80 12.85 13.49
N ASN A 236 -11.94 12.35 12.98
CA ASN A 236 -13.26 12.84 13.39
C ASN A 236 -13.58 12.47 14.85
N TYR A 237 -13.17 11.28 15.30
CA TYR A 237 -13.34 10.86 16.68
C TYR A 237 -12.52 11.74 17.65
N GLN A 238 -11.25 11.98 17.34
CA GLN A 238 -10.38 12.85 18.16
C GLN A 238 -10.92 14.28 18.26
N LYS A 239 -11.45 14.84 17.15
CA LYS A 239 -12.11 16.17 17.17
C LYS A 239 -13.32 16.22 18.08
N LYS A 240 -14.19 15.17 18.07
CA LYS A 240 -15.36 15.11 18.97
C LYS A 240 -14.99 15.07 20.44
N LEU A 241 -13.85 14.47 20.77
CA LEU A 241 -13.36 14.36 22.15
C LEU A 241 -12.49 15.54 22.58
N ASN A 242 -12.30 16.58 21.76
CA ASN A 242 -11.36 17.69 21.99
C ASN A 242 -9.93 17.21 22.36
N ILE A 243 -9.48 16.10 21.74
CA ILE A 243 -8.19 15.47 22.00
C ILE A 243 -7.14 15.90 20.95
N SER A 244 -7.58 16.59 19.91
CA SER A 244 -6.72 17.06 18.78
C SER A 244 -6.07 18.40 19.07
#